data_57016eb63396732cd92326a6fa836b70
#
_entry.id   57016eb63396732cd92326a6fa836b70
#
_cell.length_a   1.000
_cell.length_b   1.000
_cell.length_c   1.000
_cell.angle_alpha   90.00
_cell.angle_beta   90.00
_cell.angle_gamma   90.00
#
_symmetry.space_group_name_H-M   'P 1'
#
loop_
_entity.id
_entity.type
_entity.pdbx_description
1 polymer ?
#
loop_
_entity_poly.entity_id
_entity_poly.type
_entity_poly.pdbx_seq_one_letter_code
_entity_poly.pdbx_strand_id
1 'polypeptide(L)'
;RTLVIARSGYSKQGGFEIYVEGSDIGMDLWNTLMEAGRPYDVWAGCPNLIERIEGGLLSYGNDMTIQNTPHECGLGKFCNTQTAIGCIGRDALLRVAKEGPVKQIRALEIEGGPVGPCDQLWPVMVKGKQVGAVSSAAWSPDFKTNVAIGMVRMTHWDAGTDVDVMTKDGVRAARVHEKFWI
;
A
#
# COMPACT_ATOMS: atom_id res chain seq x y z
N ARG A 1 -33.29 7.80 -0.22
CA ARG A 1 -31.94 8.24 0.21
C ARG A 1 -30.98 8.17 -0.96
N THR A 2 -29.96 9.00 -0.94
CA THR A 2 -28.92 9.00 -1.97
C THR A 2 -27.85 7.96 -1.60
N LEU A 3 -27.50 7.11 -2.58
CA LEU A 3 -26.34 6.23 -2.52
C LEU A 3 -25.27 6.79 -3.45
N VAL A 4 -24.02 6.75 -3.03
CA VAL A 4 -22.88 7.03 -3.91
C VAL A 4 -22.17 5.71 -4.19
N ILE A 5 -22.10 5.35 -5.47
CA ILE A 5 -21.41 4.14 -5.93
C ILE A 5 -20.13 4.59 -6.64
N ALA A 6 -19.00 4.29 -6.04
CA ALA A 6 -17.68 4.59 -6.60
C ALA A 6 -17.09 3.35 -7.26
N ARG A 7 -16.47 3.54 -8.43
CA ARG A 7 -15.67 2.50 -9.09
C ARG A 7 -14.27 2.48 -8.48
N SER A 8 -14.18 1.98 -7.27
CA SER A 8 -12.98 1.91 -6.47
C SER A 8 -12.93 0.62 -5.66
N GLY A 9 -11.80 0.32 -5.06
CA GLY A 9 -11.58 -0.86 -4.24
C GLY A 9 -10.16 -0.92 -3.72
N TYR A 10 -9.89 -1.86 -2.83
CA TYR A 10 -8.63 -2.00 -2.10
C TYR A 10 -7.93 -3.35 -2.33
N SER A 11 -8.16 -3.96 -3.50
CA SER A 11 -7.60 -5.27 -3.87
C SER A 11 -6.98 -5.31 -5.27
N LYS A 12 -6.98 -4.19 -6.01
CA LYS A 12 -6.64 -4.14 -7.45
C LYS A 12 -7.58 -4.91 -8.36
N GLN A 13 -8.58 -5.58 -7.81
CA GLN A 13 -9.63 -6.22 -8.59
C GLN A 13 -10.70 -5.21 -8.99
N GLY A 14 -11.46 -5.53 -10.02
CA GLY A 14 -12.63 -4.73 -10.39
C GLY A 14 -13.70 -4.81 -9.31
N GLY A 15 -14.25 -3.66 -8.91
CA GLY A 15 -15.23 -3.61 -7.84
C GLY A 15 -15.88 -2.26 -7.68
N PHE A 16 -16.72 -2.15 -6.66
CA PHE A 16 -17.41 -0.94 -6.31
C PHE A 16 -17.41 -0.75 -4.79
N GLU A 17 -17.34 0.48 -4.36
CA GLU A 17 -17.61 0.88 -2.99
C GLU A 17 -18.92 1.64 -2.94
N ILE A 18 -19.81 1.26 -2.03
CA ILE A 18 -21.14 1.85 -1.90
C ILE A 18 -21.17 2.65 -0.59
N TYR A 19 -21.32 3.94 -0.72
CA TYR A 19 -21.42 4.86 0.41
C TYR A 19 -22.88 5.18 0.67
N VAL A 20 -23.30 4.99 1.91
CA VAL A 20 -24.65 5.27 2.38
C VAL A 20 -24.64 6.38 3.43
N GLU A 21 -25.62 7.26 3.36
CA GLU A 21 -25.84 8.26 4.39
C GLU A 21 -26.66 7.65 5.54
N GLY A 22 -26.01 7.54 6.70
CA GLY A 22 -26.57 6.88 7.89
C GLY A 22 -26.36 5.37 7.90
N SER A 23 -26.25 4.79 9.09
CA SER A 23 -26.00 3.36 9.30
C SER A 23 -27.27 2.50 9.39
N ASP A 24 -28.42 3.11 9.54
CA ASP A 24 -29.71 2.46 9.77
C ASP A 24 -30.20 1.59 8.61
N ILE A 25 -29.75 1.89 7.39
CA ILE A 25 -30.10 1.09 6.19
C ILE A 25 -29.01 0.08 5.78
N GLY A 26 -27.94 -0.04 6.56
CA GLY A 26 -26.81 -0.92 6.21
C GLY A 26 -27.23 -2.38 6.03
N MET A 27 -28.08 -2.91 6.92
CA MET A 27 -28.57 -4.28 6.80
C MET A 27 -29.51 -4.49 5.62
N ASP A 28 -30.35 -3.51 5.30
CA ASP A 28 -31.24 -3.59 4.14
C ASP A 28 -30.45 -3.60 2.85
N LEU A 29 -29.43 -2.76 2.73
CA LEU A 29 -28.50 -2.75 1.60
C LEU A 29 -27.78 -4.08 1.48
N TRP A 30 -27.22 -4.60 2.58
CA TRP A 30 -26.56 -5.90 2.61
C TRP A 30 -27.47 -7.02 2.11
N ASN A 31 -28.66 -7.13 2.67
CA ASN A 31 -29.62 -8.16 2.30
C ASN A 31 -30.02 -8.07 0.83
N THR A 32 -30.24 -6.83 0.35
CA THR A 32 -30.58 -6.59 -1.08
C THR A 32 -29.45 -7.03 -2.00
N LEU A 33 -28.19 -6.69 -1.66
CA LEU A 33 -27.04 -7.10 -2.46
C LEU A 33 -26.83 -8.61 -2.43
N MET A 34 -26.95 -9.24 -1.28
CA MET A 34 -26.79 -10.70 -1.16
C MET A 34 -27.91 -11.46 -1.90
N GLU A 35 -29.14 -10.97 -1.86
CA GLU A 35 -30.26 -11.57 -2.60
C GLU A 35 -30.06 -11.41 -4.11
N ALA A 36 -29.75 -10.20 -4.58
CA ALA A 36 -29.51 -9.93 -5.99
C ALA A 36 -28.26 -10.67 -6.52
N GLY A 37 -27.26 -10.89 -5.65
CA GLY A 37 -26.02 -11.59 -5.98
C GLY A 37 -26.12 -13.11 -5.99
N ARG A 38 -27.19 -13.68 -5.43
CA ARG A 38 -27.36 -15.14 -5.30
C ARG A 38 -27.22 -15.91 -6.62
N PRO A 39 -27.79 -15.45 -7.76
CA PRO A 39 -27.60 -16.12 -9.05
C PRO A 39 -26.17 -16.05 -9.61
N TYR A 40 -25.31 -15.23 -9.02
CA TYR A 40 -23.93 -14.98 -9.44
C TYR A 40 -22.90 -15.49 -8.42
N ASP A 41 -23.34 -16.35 -7.49
CA ASP A 41 -22.47 -16.90 -6.42
C ASP A 41 -21.73 -15.83 -5.62
N VAL A 42 -22.38 -14.72 -5.30
CA VAL A 42 -21.81 -13.66 -4.46
C VAL A 42 -21.75 -14.13 -3.00
N TRP A 43 -20.58 -13.99 -2.40
CA TRP A 43 -20.28 -14.40 -1.03
C TRP A 43 -19.85 -13.22 -0.17
N ALA A 44 -20.05 -13.37 1.12
CA ALA A 44 -19.42 -12.48 2.10
C ALA A 44 -17.90 -12.69 2.05
N GLY A 45 -17.16 -11.64 1.73
CA GLY A 45 -15.71 -11.66 1.68
C GLY A 45 -15.07 -10.99 2.90
N CYS A 46 -13.76 -11.12 3.00
CA CYS A 46 -12.94 -10.41 3.95
C CYS A 46 -11.80 -9.71 3.21
N PRO A 47 -11.44 -8.47 3.56
CA PRO A 47 -10.29 -7.80 2.98
C PRO A 47 -9.03 -8.67 3.11
N ASN A 48 -8.35 -8.90 2.00
CA ASN A 48 -7.15 -9.72 1.95
C ASN A 48 -5.91 -8.82 2.05
N LEU A 49 -5.12 -9.01 3.10
CA LEU A 49 -3.89 -8.28 3.31
C LEU A 49 -2.88 -8.52 2.16
N ILE A 50 -2.83 -9.72 1.60
CA ILE A 50 -1.88 -10.12 0.58
C ILE A 50 -2.08 -9.30 -0.69
N GLU A 51 -3.29 -9.27 -1.23
CA GLU A 51 -3.62 -8.58 -2.49
C GLU A 51 -3.29 -7.07 -2.45
N ARG A 52 -3.57 -6.41 -1.31
CA ARG A 52 -3.22 -5.00 -1.19
C ARG A 52 -1.70 -4.77 -1.19
N ILE A 53 -0.92 -5.66 -0.59
CA ILE A 53 0.55 -5.57 -0.56
C ILE A 53 1.10 -5.87 -1.96
N GLU A 54 0.60 -6.90 -2.62
CA GLU A 54 0.95 -7.21 -4.00
C GLU A 54 0.67 -6.05 -4.96
N GLY A 55 -0.42 -5.34 -4.74
CA GLY A 55 -0.82 -4.18 -5.54
C GLY A 55 -0.22 -2.85 -5.09
N GLY A 56 0.55 -2.82 -4.00
CA GLY A 56 1.12 -1.59 -3.47
C GLY A 56 0.07 -0.59 -2.96
N LEU A 57 -1.09 -1.09 -2.50
CA LEU A 57 -2.13 -0.26 -1.93
C LEU A 57 -1.80 0.08 -0.47
N LEU A 58 -1.48 1.34 -0.23
CA LEU A 58 -1.00 1.82 1.07
C LEU A 58 -2.11 1.92 2.10
N SER A 59 -1.79 1.59 3.34
CA SER A 59 -2.65 1.77 4.50
C SER A 59 -2.20 2.99 5.29
N TYR A 60 -3.10 3.99 5.45
CA TYR A 60 -2.82 5.16 6.27
C TYR A 60 -2.72 4.76 7.76
N GLY A 61 -1.71 5.30 8.42
CA GLY A 61 -1.39 4.93 9.81
C GLY A 61 -0.39 3.78 9.91
N ASN A 62 -0.24 2.97 8.85
CA ASN A 62 0.71 1.87 8.80
C ASN A 62 1.85 2.13 7.80
N ASP A 63 1.54 2.22 6.51
CA ASP A 63 2.56 2.41 5.45
C ASP A 63 2.93 3.89 5.27
N MET A 64 2.04 4.78 5.62
CA MET A 64 2.22 6.22 5.54
C MET A 64 1.44 6.93 6.64
N THR A 65 1.89 8.14 6.99
CA THR A 65 1.23 9.02 7.95
C THR A 65 1.24 10.47 7.44
N ILE A 66 0.71 11.39 8.22
CA ILE A 66 0.77 12.83 7.94
C ILE A 66 2.21 13.36 7.81
N GLN A 67 3.22 12.61 8.28
CA GLN A 67 4.64 12.97 8.17
C GLN A 67 5.24 12.63 6.81
N ASN A 68 4.49 11.98 5.93
CA ASN A 68 4.96 11.60 4.60
C ASN A 68 4.34 12.52 3.55
N THR A 69 5.15 12.90 2.58
CA THR A 69 4.66 13.62 1.41
C THR A 69 4.01 12.65 0.40
N PRO A 70 3.08 13.10 -0.44
CA PRO A 70 2.54 12.27 -1.52
C PRO A 70 3.62 11.72 -2.47
N HIS A 71 4.70 12.47 -2.69
CA HIS A 71 5.83 12.04 -3.51
C HIS A 71 6.58 10.85 -2.89
N GLU A 72 6.79 10.86 -1.57
CA GLU A 72 7.35 9.72 -0.84
C GLU A 72 6.46 8.48 -0.92
N CYS A 73 5.15 8.69 -0.94
CA CYS A 73 4.15 7.62 -1.04
C CYS A 73 3.90 7.10 -2.47
N GLY A 74 4.64 7.60 -3.48
CA GLY A 74 4.40 7.24 -4.88
C GLY A 74 3.10 7.83 -5.47
N LEU A 75 2.46 8.77 -4.76
CA LEU A 75 1.20 9.41 -5.14
C LEU A 75 1.39 10.76 -5.84
N GLY A 76 2.62 11.12 -6.20
CA GLY A 76 2.95 12.39 -6.84
C GLY A 76 2.15 12.64 -8.13
N LYS A 77 1.78 11.60 -8.87
CA LYS A 77 0.94 11.69 -10.07
C LYS A 77 -0.45 12.30 -9.83
N PHE A 78 -0.93 12.28 -8.59
CA PHE A 78 -2.19 12.90 -8.20
C PHE A 78 -2.04 14.35 -7.71
N CYS A 79 -0.78 14.84 -7.58
CA CYS A 79 -0.47 16.19 -7.12
C CYS A 79 -0.33 17.13 -8.30
N ASN A 80 -1.44 17.55 -8.91
CA ASN A 80 -1.40 18.51 -10.00
C ASN A 80 -1.23 19.96 -9.49
N THR A 81 -0.01 20.28 -9.07
CA THR A 81 0.33 21.60 -8.53
C THR A 81 0.44 22.71 -9.59
N GLN A 82 0.47 22.34 -10.88
CA GLN A 82 0.61 23.31 -11.99
C GLN A 82 -0.70 24.00 -12.33
N THR A 83 -1.79 23.24 -12.33
CA THR A 83 -3.14 23.75 -12.69
C THR A 83 -4.00 23.99 -11.46
N ALA A 84 -3.57 23.55 -10.27
CA ALA A 84 -4.32 23.77 -9.04
C ALA A 84 -4.40 25.25 -8.70
N ILE A 85 -5.62 25.74 -8.56
CA ILE A 85 -5.93 26.99 -7.86
C ILE A 85 -5.35 26.86 -6.45
N GLY A 86 -4.89 27.95 -5.86
CA GLY A 86 -4.18 27.96 -4.57
C GLY A 86 -4.74 26.95 -3.57
N CYS A 87 -3.93 26.00 -3.15
CA CYS A 87 -4.28 24.99 -2.15
C CYS A 87 -3.25 24.99 -1.01
N ILE A 88 -3.68 24.55 0.17
CA ILE A 88 -2.80 24.40 1.32
C ILE A 88 -1.68 23.42 0.95
N GLY A 89 -0.42 23.80 1.21
CA GLY A 89 0.75 22.96 0.95
C GLY A 89 1.29 22.99 -0.48
N ARG A 90 0.69 23.78 -1.41
CA ARG A 90 1.13 23.86 -2.81
C ARG A 90 2.63 24.14 -2.95
N ASP A 91 3.14 25.14 -2.23
CA ASP A 91 4.55 25.54 -2.34
C ASP A 91 5.49 24.45 -1.79
N ALA A 92 5.07 23.75 -0.73
CA ALA A 92 5.81 22.61 -0.20
C ALA A 92 5.84 21.44 -1.22
N LEU A 93 4.71 21.14 -1.87
CA LEU A 93 4.64 20.11 -2.91
C LEU A 93 5.47 20.46 -4.15
N LEU A 94 5.46 21.73 -4.58
CA LEU A 94 6.31 22.23 -5.68
C LEU A 94 7.79 22.08 -5.35
N ARG A 95 8.18 22.39 -4.12
CA ARG A 95 9.56 22.21 -3.66
C ARG A 95 9.96 20.73 -3.69
N VAL A 96 9.16 19.84 -3.11
CA VAL A 96 9.45 18.40 -3.12
C VAL A 96 9.47 17.84 -4.53
N ALA A 97 8.57 18.29 -5.42
CA ALA A 97 8.57 17.87 -6.82
C ALA A 97 9.86 18.28 -7.56
N LYS A 98 10.44 19.45 -7.20
CA LYS A 98 11.69 19.96 -7.80
C LYS A 98 12.94 19.28 -7.23
N GLU A 99 12.99 19.11 -5.92
CA GLU A 99 14.16 18.56 -5.20
C GLU A 99 14.20 17.02 -5.21
N GLY A 100 13.04 16.40 -5.42
CA GLY A 100 12.84 14.97 -5.26
C GLY A 100 12.61 14.56 -3.80
N PRO A 101 11.94 13.43 -3.56
CA PRO A 101 11.79 12.86 -2.23
C PRO A 101 13.10 12.21 -1.76
N VAL A 102 13.40 12.32 -0.46
CA VAL A 102 14.62 11.71 0.14
C VAL A 102 14.47 10.23 0.46
N LYS A 103 13.24 9.75 0.47
CA LYS A 103 12.82 8.34 0.67
C LYS A 103 11.55 8.10 -0.13
N GLN A 104 11.25 6.85 -0.43
CA GLN A 104 10.01 6.53 -1.16
C GLN A 104 9.55 5.11 -0.83
N ILE A 105 8.24 4.90 -0.94
CA ILE A 105 7.64 3.57 -0.93
C ILE A 105 8.22 2.72 -2.05
N ARG A 106 8.63 1.51 -1.69
CA ARG A 106 9.12 0.48 -2.60
C ARG A 106 8.48 -0.86 -2.29
N ALA A 107 8.34 -1.67 -3.32
CA ALA A 107 8.13 -3.10 -3.18
C ALA A 107 9.45 -3.75 -2.78
N LEU A 108 9.41 -4.67 -1.82
CA LEU A 108 10.54 -5.48 -1.44
C LEU A 108 10.15 -6.96 -1.52
N GLU A 109 11.00 -7.75 -2.15
CA GLU A 109 10.93 -9.20 -2.13
C GLU A 109 11.83 -9.71 -1.02
N ILE A 110 11.27 -10.43 -0.05
CA ILE A 110 12.02 -10.97 1.10
C ILE A 110 12.22 -12.47 0.91
N GLU A 111 13.46 -12.92 0.92
CA GLU A 111 13.81 -14.32 0.68
C GLU A 111 13.39 -15.25 1.82
N GLY A 112 13.32 -16.54 1.48
CA GLY A 112 13.05 -17.64 2.40
C GLY A 112 11.58 -18.01 2.49
N GLY A 113 11.25 -18.87 3.47
CA GLY A 113 9.88 -19.32 3.72
C GLY A 113 8.95 -18.20 4.21
N PRO A 114 7.66 -18.50 4.35
CA PRO A 114 6.66 -17.50 4.77
C PRO A 114 7.10 -16.72 6.01
N VAL A 115 6.97 -15.38 5.95
CA VAL A 115 7.17 -14.50 7.10
C VAL A 115 5.94 -14.48 7.98
N GLY A 116 6.13 -14.26 9.29
CA GLY A 116 5.04 -13.97 10.22
C GLY A 116 4.45 -12.58 10.01
N PRO A 117 3.43 -12.21 10.80
CA PRO A 117 2.80 -10.89 10.73
C PRO A 117 3.81 -9.74 10.94
N CYS A 118 3.71 -8.73 10.07
CA CYS A 118 4.46 -7.47 10.21
C CYS A 118 3.64 -6.52 11.09
N ASP A 119 3.69 -6.74 12.39
CA ASP A 119 2.94 -5.99 13.41
C ASP A 119 3.69 -4.76 13.95
N GLN A 120 4.95 -4.62 13.53
CA GLN A 120 5.81 -3.46 13.80
C GLN A 120 6.71 -3.22 12.59
N LEU A 121 7.30 -2.02 12.51
CA LEU A 121 8.22 -1.71 11.44
C LEU A 121 9.46 -2.61 11.50
N TRP A 122 9.80 -3.27 10.39
CA TRP A 122 11.03 -4.04 10.27
C TRP A 122 12.11 -3.19 9.62
N PRO A 123 13.23 -2.92 10.31
CA PRO A 123 14.34 -2.16 9.75
C PRO A 123 14.88 -2.78 8.46
N VAL A 124 15.11 -1.94 7.44
CA VAL A 124 15.83 -2.29 6.22
C VAL A 124 17.26 -1.81 6.36
N MET A 125 18.21 -2.72 6.22
CA MET A 125 19.61 -2.48 6.51
C MET A 125 20.49 -2.69 5.28
N VAL A 126 21.54 -1.89 5.14
CA VAL A 126 22.64 -2.10 4.19
C VAL A 126 23.96 -1.84 4.91
N LYS A 127 24.84 -2.84 4.93
CA LYS A 127 26.16 -2.76 5.60
C LYS A 127 26.09 -2.22 7.04
N GLY A 128 25.09 -2.71 7.79
CA GLY A 128 24.88 -2.35 9.20
C GLY A 128 24.24 -0.97 9.43
N LYS A 129 23.84 -0.25 8.38
CA LYS A 129 23.13 1.03 8.47
C LYS A 129 21.67 0.88 8.07
N GLN A 130 20.77 1.45 8.86
CA GLN A 130 19.36 1.47 8.51
C GLN A 130 19.10 2.46 7.36
N VAL A 131 18.56 1.94 6.27
CA VAL A 131 18.24 2.69 5.06
C VAL A 131 16.74 2.80 4.80
N GLY A 132 15.93 2.14 5.61
CA GLY A 132 14.47 2.16 5.47
C GLY A 132 13.77 1.33 6.53
N ALA A 133 12.48 1.08 6.29
CA ALA A 133 11.70 0.15 7.08
C ALA A 133 10.57 -0.46 6.24
N VAL A 134 10.31 -1.75 6.43
CA VAL A 134 9.12 -2.45 5.95
C VAL A 134 7.99 -2.18 6.92
N SER A 135 6.83 -1.82 6.41
CA SER A 135 5.61 -1.55 7.17
C SER A 135 4.53 -2.62 6.98
N SER A 136 4.60 -3.35 5.88
CA SER A 136 3.65 -4.43 5.56
C SER A 136 4.37 -5.55 4.83
N ALA A 137 4.14 -6.78 5.23
CA ALA A 137 4.67 -7.95 4.56
C ALA A 137 3.71 -9.13 4.69
N ALA A 138 3.68 -9.99 3.67
CA ALA A 138 2.93 -11.23 3.66
C ALA A 138 3.58 -12.24 2.71
N TRP A 139 3.36 -13.52 2.96
CA TRP A 139 3.63 -14.55 1.96
C TRP A 139 2.57 -14.53 0.87
N SER A 140 2.99 -14.37 -0.38
CA SER A 140 2.13 -14.50 -1.54
C SER A 140 2.16 -15.93 -2.06
N PRO A 141 1.05 -16.67 -2.04
CA PRO A 141 0.97 -18.00 -2.63
C PRO A 141 1.06 -17.95 -4.17
N ASP A 142 0.58 -16.86 -4.80
CA ASP A 142 0.56 -16.71 -6.25
C ASP A 142 1.96 -16.45 -6.80
N PHE A 143 2.72 -15.58 -6.15
CA PHE A 143 4.10 -15.27 -6.52
C PHE A 143 5.15 -16.15 -5.84
N LYS A 144 4.73 -16.98 -4.86
CA LYS A 144 5.60 -17.91 -4.11
C LYS A 144 6.79 -17.22 -3.44
N THR A 145 6.56 -16.02 -2.96
CA THR A 145 7.56 -15.18 -2.28
C THR A 145 6.92 -14.34 -1.19
N ASN A 146 7.75 -13.75 -0.33
CA ASN A 146 7.26 -12.76 0.62
C ASN A 146 7.26 -11.39 -0.04
N VAL A 147 6.07 -10.85 -0.22
CA VAL A 147 5.82 -9.51 -0.77
C VAL A 147 5.79 -8.50 0.36
N ALA A 148 6.40 -7.34 0.17
CA ALA A 148 6.44 -6.32 1.21
C ALA A 148 6.34 -4.90 0.66
N ILE A 149 5.80 -4.00 1.49
CA ILE A 149 5.81 -2.55 1.32
C ILE A 149 6.78 -1.96 2.32
N GLY A 150 7.73 -1.16 1.84
CA GLY A 150 8.68 -0.47 2.71
C GLY A 150 9.00 0.93 2.23
N MET A 151 9.32 1.82 3.18
CA MET A 151 9.84 3.15 2.90
C MET A 151 11.36 3.08 2.87
N VAL A 152 11.98 3.33 1.71
CA VAL A 152 13.43 3.18 1.48
C VAL A 152 14.05 4.52 1.09
N ARG A 153 15.23 4.83 1.63
CA ARG A 153 15.99 6.05 1.31
C ARG A 153 16.45 6.04 -0.15
N MET A 154 16.51 7.23 -0.77
CA MET A 154 16.91 7.43 -2.17
C MET A 154 18.26 6.81 -2.52
N THR A 155 19.15 6.68 -1.57
CA THR A 155 20.49 6.08 -1.77
C THR A 155 20.46 4.57 -2.01
N HIS A 156 19.32 3.91 -1.76
CA HIS A 156 19.18 2.44 -1.81
C HIS A 156 17.82 1.98 -2.37
N TRP A 157 17.07 2.86 -3.00
CA TRP A 157 15.72 2.53 -3.49
C TRP A 157 15.65 2.01 -4.93
N ASP A 158 16.80 1.93 -5.61
CA ASP A 158 16.82 1.47 -6.99
C ASP A 158 16.49 -0.01 -7.10
N ALA A 159 15.75 -0.37 -8.12
CA ALA A 159 15.37 -1.74 -8.38
C ALA A 159 16.62 -2.64 -8.51
N GLY A 160 16.53 -3.83 -7.91
CA GLY A 160 17.65 -4.77 -7.87
C GLY A 160 18.64 -4.54 -6.73
N THR A 161 18.46 -3.48 -5.92
CA THR A 161 19.31 -3.24 -4.74
C THR A 161 19.07 -4.33 -3.69
N ASP A 162 20.13 -5.04 -3.29
CA ASP A 162 20.10 -6.02 -2.22
C ASP A 162 20.15 -5.33 -0.86
N VAL A 163 19.30 -5.75 0.05
CA VAL A 163 19.16 -5.23 1.40
C VAL A 163 18.90 -6.37 2.39
N ASP A 164 19.09 -6.12 3.67
CA ASP A 164 18.69 -7.02 4.74
C ASP A 164 17.44 -6.47 5.44
N VAL A 165 16.45 -7.31 5.71
CA VAL A 165 15.25 -6.97 6.48
C VAL A 165 15.32 -7.65 7.84
N MET A 166 15.22 -6.86 8.90
CA MET A 166 15.23 -7.34 10.28
C MET A 166 13.83 -7.78 10.68
N THR A 167 13.42 -8.98 10.29
CA THR A 167 12.12 -9.53 10.65
C THR A 167 12.09 -9.98 12.10
N LYS A 168 10.92 -10.26 12.65
CA LYS A 168 10.83 -10.81 14.02
C LYS A 168 11.46 -12.18 14.17
N ASP A 169 11.61 -12.93 13.07
CA ASP A 169 12.21 -14.26 13.05
C ASP A 169 13.72 -14.23 12.70
N GLY A 170 14.31 -13.03 12.62
CA GLY A 170 15.72 -12.81 12.31
C GLY A 170 15.95 -11.99 11.05
N VAL A 171 17.21 -11.90 10.66
CA VAL A 171 17.63 -11.18 9.45
C VAL A 171 17.31 -12.02 8.22
N ARG A 172 16.71 -11.40 7.21
CA ARG A 172 16.46 -12.04 5.92
C ARG A 172 16.99 -11.16 4.80
N ALA A 173 17.62 -11.79 3.81
CA ALA A 173 17.98 -11.12 2.57
C ALA A 173 16.71 -10.69 1.84
N ALA A 174 16.79 -9.53 1.22
CA ALA A 174 15.69 -8.98 0.44
C ALA A 174 16.23 -8.13 -0.71
N ARG A 175 15.37 -7.87 -1.67
CA ARG A 175 15.70 -7.05 -2.83
C ARG A 175 14.63 -6.01 -3.08
N VAL A 176 15.04 -4.81 -3.43
CA VAL A 176 14.14 -3.77 -3.91
C VAL A 176 13.61 -4.21 -5.28
N HIS A 177 12.29 -4.34 -5.37
CA HIS A 177 11.62 -4.76 -6.60
C HIS A 177 11.30 -3.57 -7.50
N GLU A 178 11.28 -3.76 -8.82
CA GLU A 178 11.03 -2.67 -9.78
C GLU A 178 9.61 -2.12 -9.66
N LYS A 179 8.63 -3.00 -9.47
CA LYS A 179 7.20 -2.66 -9.36
C LYS A 179 6.56 -3.53 -8.29
N PHE A 180 5.38 -3.16 -7.86
CA PHE A 180 4.49 -4.06 -7.15
C PHE A 180 4.05 -5.18 -8.10
N TRP A 181 3.57 -6.29 -7.56
CA TRP A 181 3.39 -7.55 -8.30
C TRP A 181 2.16 -7.54 -9.23
N ILE A 182 1.13 -6.72 -8.93
CA ILE A 182 -0.10 -6.58 -9.73
C ILE A 182 -0.48 -5.14 -10.03
#